data_ae416f508f47a2f77ff64da00eac9496
#
_entry.id   ae416f508f47a2f77ff64da00eac9496
#
_cell.length_a   1.000
_cell.length_b   1.000
_cell.length_c   1.000
_cell.angle_alpha   90.00
_cell.angle_beta   90.00
_cell.angle_gamma   90.00
#
_symmetry.space_group_name_H-M   'P 1'
#
loop_
_entity.id
_entity.type
_entity.pdbx_description
1 polymer ?
#
loop_
_entity_poly.entity_id
_entity_poly.type
_entity_poly.pdbx_seq_one_letter_code
_entity_poly.pdbx_strand_id
1 'polypeptide(L)'
;IPERQKELLYAIASAGKAEKIMSAGFIRKYSLVSSSAVQAAARKLMELDLLTEEDNIYFIPDILFRMYLQRLKNTNIIFIPS
;
A
#
# COMPACT_ATOMS: atom_id res chain seq x y z
N ILE A 1 -8.27 1.97 10.40
CA ILE A 1 -8.14 2.28 8.97
C ILE A 1 -9.00 1.31 8.17
N PRO A 2 -9.83 1.82 7.26
CA PRO A 2 -10.63 0.95 6.41
C PRO A 2 -9.79 -0.05 5.62
N GLU A 3 -10.39 -1.19 5.32
CA GLU A 3 -9.68 -2.31 4.72
C GLU A 3 -9.01 -1.95 3.39
N ARG A 4 -9.69 -1.20 2.52
CA ARG A 4 -9.11 -0.84 1.22
C ARG A 4 -7.88 0.04 1.34
N GLN A 5 -7.88 0.95 2.31
CA GLN A 5 -6.73 1.80 2.58
C GLN A 5 -5.58 1.00 3.15
N LYS A 6 -5.88 0.05 4.04
CA LYS A 6 -4.85 -0.81 4.62
C LYS A 6 -4.20 -1.69 3.56
N GLU A 7 -4.99 -2.27 2.66
CA GLU A 7 -4.47 -3.07 1.56
C GLU A 7 -3.50 -2.28 0.70
N LEU A 8 -3.86 -1.04 0.38
CA LEU A 8 -3.01 -0.21 -0.46
C LEU A 8 -1.72 0.16 0.28
N LEU A 9 -1.82 0.49 1.56
CA LEU A 9 -0.62 0.79 2.34
C LEU A 9 0.35 -0.39 2.36
N TYR A 10 -0.16 -1.61 2.56
CA TYR A 10 0.68 -2.79 2.54
C TYR A 10 1.31 -3.01 1.16
N ALA A 11 0.55 -2.79 0.10
CA ALA A 11 1.07 -2.95 -1.25
C ALA A 11 2.22 -1.98 -1.52
N ILE A 12 2.03 -0.71 -1.18
CA ILE A 12 3.05 0.31 -1.43
C ILE A 12 4.26 0.10 -0.51
N ALA A 13 4.03 -0.29 0.74
CA ALA A 13 5.12 -0.60 1.65
C ALA A 13 5.98 -1.75 1.11
N SER A 14 5.34 -2.76 0.55
CA SER A 14 6.05 -3.90 -0.05
C SER A 14 6.88 -3.49 -1.26
N ALA A 15 6.34 -2.60 -2.08
CA ALA A 15 7.04 -2.13 -3.27
C ALA A 15 8.15 -1.12 -2.94
N GLY A 16 8.03 -0.44 -1.82
CA GLY A 16 8.92 0.66 -1.46
C GLY A 16 8.53 1.94 -2.17
N LYS A 17 8.71 1.99 -3.47
CA LYS A 17 8.22 3.06 -4.34
C LYS A 17 7.37 2.40 -5.42
N ALA A 18 6.15 2.88 -5.59
CA ALA A 18 5.19 2.23 -6.48
C ALA A 18 4.77 3.15 -7.61
N GLU A 19 4.82 2.65 -8.83
CA GLU A 19 4.35 3.35 -10.02
C GLU A 19 3.09 2.65 -10.52
N LYS A 20 2.25 3.41 -11.24
CA LYS A 20 1.08 2.84 -11.93
C LYS A 20 0.22 2.00 -10.99
N ILE A 21 -0.08 2.56 -9.83
CA ILE A 21 -0.81 1.82 -8.80
C ILE A 21 -2.25 1.48 -9.21
N MET A 22 -2.76 2.16 -10.23
CA MET A 22 -4.11 1.89 -10.74
C MET A 22 -4.09 0.98 -11.97
N SER A 23 -2.95 0.46 -12.36
CA SER A 23 -2.85 -0.45 -13.50
C SER A 23 -3.36 -1.84 -13.12
N ALA A 24 -3.80 -2.58 -14.14
CA ALA A 24 -4.26 -3.95 -13.92
C ALA A 24 -3.14 -4.81 -13.33
N GLY A 25 -1.90 -4.57 -13.75
CA GLY A 25 -0.76 -5.33 -13.24
C GLY A 25 -0.53 -5.14 -11.76
N PHE A 26 -0.56 -3.88 -11.30
CA PHE A 26 -0.38 -3.59 -9.89
C PHE A 26 -1.53 -4.15 -9.06
N ILE A 27 -2.76 -3.94 -9.53
CA ILE A 27 -3.95 -4.40 -8.83
C ILE A 27 -3.92 -5.92 -8.66
N ARG A 28 -3.54 -6.64 -9.73
CA ARG A 28 -3.47 -8.08 -9.70
C ARG A 28 -2.33 -8.59 -8.80
N LYS A 29 -1.17 -7.94 -8.90
CA LYS A 29 -0.01 -8.35 -8.12
C LYS A 29 -0.27 -8.30 -6.61
N TYR A 30 -1.01 -7.30 -6.16
CA TYR A 30 -1.27 -7.12 -4.72
C TYR A 30 -2.69 -7.47 -4.33
N SER A 31 -3.44 -8.10 -5.21
CA SER A 31 -4.81 -8.56 -4.95
C SER A 31 -5.73 -7.44 -4.48
N LEU A 32 -5.61 -6.30 -5.14
CA LEU A 32 -6.47 -5.15 -4.83
C LEU A 32 -7.80 -5.29 -5.58
N VAL A 33 -8.80 -4.53 -5.15
CA VAL A 33 -10.16 -4.74 -5.64
C VAL A 33 -10.35 -4.20 -7.05
N SER A 34 -10.00 -2.93 -7.28
CA SER A 34 -10.21 -2.29 -8.58
C SER A 34 -9.42 -0.99 -8.63
N SER A 35 -9.27 -0.43 -9.84
CA SER A 35 -8.56 0.83 -9.99
C SER A 35 -9.28 1.98 -9.29
N SER A 36 -10.61 1.99 -9.32
CA SER A 36 -11.36 3.06 -8.65
C SER A 36 -11.23 2.96 -7.14
N ALA A 37 -11.21 1.75 -6.58
CA ALA A 37 -11.00 1.55 -5.15
C ALA A 37 -9.60 2.01 -4.75
N VAL A 38 -8.59 1.70 -5.57
CA VAL A 38 -7.22 2.13 -5.32
C VAL A 38 -7.12 3.65 -5.35
N GLN A 39 -7.75 4.28 -6.35
CA GLN A 39 -7.73 5.73 -6.47
C GLN A 39 -8.35 6.41 -5.25
N ALA A 40 -9.50 5.93 -4.81
CA ALA A 40 -10.18 6.49 -3.63
C ALA A 40 -9.34 6.30 -2.37
N ALA A 41 -8.75 5.12 -2.20
CA ALA A 41 -7.91 4.84 -1.05
C ALA A 41 -6.66 5.72 -1.05
N ALA A 42 -6.02 5.87 -2.21
CA ALA A 42 -4.82 6.70 -2.33
C ALA A 42 -5.13 8.16 -1.97
N ARG A 43 -6.25 8.68 -2.46
CA ARG A 43 -6.64 10.05 -2.15
C ARG A 43 -6.80 10.25 -0.65
N LYS A 44 -7.49 9.33 0.01
CA LYS A 44 -7.72 9.44 1.45
C LYS A 44 -6.43 9.34 2.23
N LEU A 45 -5.55 8.42 1.84
CA LEU A 45 -4.26 8.26 2.51
C LEU A 45 -3.38 9.51 2.35
N MET A 46 -3.44 10.16 1.18
CA MET A 46 -2.71 11.40 0.98
C MET A 46 -3.29 12.53 1.83
N GLU A 47 -4.61 12.58 2.00
CA GLU A 47 -5.23 13.55 2.90
C GLU A 47 -4.77 13.37 4.34
N LEU A 48 -4.50 12.13 4.74
CA LEU A 48 -4.04 11.82 6.08
C LEU A 48 -2.52 11.89 6.24
N ASP A 49 -1.82 12.29 5.17
CA ASP A 49 -0.35 12.37 5.14
C ASP A 49 0.33 11.02 5.38
N LEU A 50 -0.38 9.93 5.12
CA LEU A 50 0.20 8.60 5.23
C LEU A 50 0.82 8.12 3.92
N LEU A 51 0.55 8.81 2.84
CA LEU A 51 1.04 8.47 1.51
C LEU A 51 1.42 9.76 0.79
N THR A 52 2.50 9.71 0.01
CA THR A 52 2.98 10.83 -0.79
C THR A 52 3.15 10.37 -2.23
N GLU A 53 2.92 11.30 -3.15
CA GLU A 53 3.12 11.05 -4.58
C GLU A 53 4.03 12.13 -5.15
N GLU A 54 5.06 11.71 -5.88
CA GLU A 54 5.96 12.61 -6.61
C GLU A 54 6.18 12.03 -7.99
N ASP A 55 5.84 12.78 -9.03
CA ASP A 55 6.03 12.36 -10.41
C ASP A 55 5.41 10.99 -10.69
N ASN A 56 4.19 10.80 -10.18
CA ASN A 56 3.42 9.55 -10.32
C ASN A 56 4.05 8.36 -9.60
N ILE A 57 4.99 8.62 -8.70
CA ILE A 57 5.56 7.57 -7.84
C ILE A 57 4.99 7.74 -6.45
N TYR A 58 4.41 6.69 -5.91
CA TYR A 58 3.78 6.69 -4.60
C TYR A 58 4.68 6.00 -3.59
N PHE A 59 4.80 6.60 -2.41
CA PHE A 59 5.61 5.99 -1.34
C PHE A 59 5.10 6.48 0.02
N ILE A 60 5.47 5.75 1.05
CA ILE A 60 5.13 6.10 2.43
C ILE A 60 6.27 6.97 2.95
N PRO A 61 5.99 8.27 3.26
CA PRO A 61 7.07 9.19 3.63
C PRO A 61 7.71 8.85 4.97
N ASP A 62 6.96 8.26 5.90
CA ASP A 62 7.49 7.89 7.20
C ASP A 62 8.17 6.52 7.09
N ILE A 63 9.51 6.53 7.14
CA ILE A 63 10.30 5.32 6.98
C ILE A 63 9.98 4.29 8.07
N LEU A 64 9.80 4.76 9.30
CA LEU A 64 9.49 3.85 10.41
C LEU A 64 8.13 3.19 10.24
N PHE A 65 7.15 3.95 9.78
CA PHE A 65 5.83 3.40 9.51
C PHE A 65 5.88 2.37 8.38
N ARG A 66 6.64 2.68 7.32
CA ARG A 66 6.82 1.73 6.22
C ARG A 66 7.45 0.42 6.70
N MET A 67 8.50 0.52 7.51
CA MET A 67 9.16 -0.65 8.06
C MET A 67 8.23 -1.45 8.96
N TYR A 68 7.41 -0.77 9.74
CA TYR A 68 6.42 -1.41 10.58
C TYR A 68 5.43 -2.23 9.76
N LEU A 69 4.93 -1.65 8.67
CA LEU A 69 4.00 -2.36 7.79
C LEU A 69 4.65 -3.59 7.15
N GLN A 70 5.90 -3.46 6.71
CA GLN A 70 6.63 -4.57 6.14
C GLN A 70 6.83 -5.69 7.17
N ARG A 71 7.14 -5.33 8.39
CA ARG A 71 7.34 -6.30 9.47
C ARG A 71 6.04 -7.01 9.83
N LEU A 72 4.93 -6.28 9.88
CA LEU A 72 3.65 -6.89 10.17
C LEU A 72 3.29 -7.97 9.16
N LYS A 73 3.49 -7.68 7.89
CA LYS A 73 3.21 -8.63 6.84
C LYS A 73 4.08 -9.87 6.97
N ASN A 74 5.37 -9.67 7.22
CA ASN A 74 6.31 -10.79 7.40
C ASN A 74 5.97 -11.61 8.63
N THR A 75 5.57 -10.95 9.71
CA THR A 75 5.18 -11.63 10.93
C THR A 75 3.96 -12.50 10.71
N ASN A 76 2.97 -12.00 9.98
CA ASN A 76 1.78 -12.80 9.66
C ASN A 76 2.15 -14.04 8.88
N ILE A 77 3.08 -13.93 7.94
CA ILE A 77 3.54 -15.07 7.17
C ILE A 77 4.21 -16.10 8.07
N ILE A 78 5.02 -15.64 9.02
CA ILE A 78 5.74 -16.51 9.94
C ILE A 78 4.79 -17.30 10.85
N PHE A 79 3.68 -16.69 11.26
CA PHE A 79 2.76 -17.34 12.20
C PHE A 79 1.74 -18.24 11.54
N ILE A 80 1.63 -18.21 10.24
CA ILE A 80 0.63 -19.02 9.54
C ILE A 80 0.84 -20.52 9.67
N PRO A 81 2.04 -21.04 9.64
CA PRO A 81 2.23 -22.48 9.57
C PRO A 81 1.86 -23.25 10.83
N SER A 82 1.65 -22.61 11.87
CA SER A 82 1.31 -23.33 13.12
C SER A 82 -0.08 -23.95 13.09
#